data_6fb9ad212485e8418c7a4b2cec03e062
#
_entry.id   6fb9ad212485e8418c7a4b2cec03e062
#
_cell.length_a   1.000
_cell.length_b   1.000
_cell.length_c   1.000
_cell.angle_alpha   90.00
_cell.angle_beta   90.00
_cell.angle_gamma   90.00
#
_symmetry.space_group_name_H-M   'P 1'
#
loop_
_entity.id
_entity.type
_entity.pdbx_description
1 polymer ?
#
loop_
_entity_poly.entity_id
_entity_poly.type
_entity_poly.pdbx_seq_one_letter_code
_entity_poly.pdbx_strand_id
1 'polypeptide(L)'
;PVWTGFTRGDVVVFRDPLKNDVAMARRPLLVKRIVGMPGDVVELRRGKLLVNNKPVEFEGASLTFNYLVRLRKASDARLLLDQLGLPPEVAQPGRTMVEIPLNAQLAEMVRKLPYVLSAEEMGPAVGAPRHIFPFSQRYAWNSDNFGPLIIPRKGDTVAINVLELPMYDRVISVYDGHRLGVTRDSI
;
A
#
# COMPACT_ATOMS: atom_id res chain seq x y z
N PRO A 1 6.05 26.70 -16.44
CA PRO A 1 6.42 26.02 -15.20
C PRO A 1 7.60 25.10 -15.50
N VAL A 2 8.73 25.34 -14.87
CA VAL A 2 9.89 24.46 -14.96
C VAL A 2 9.55 23.20 -14.16
N TRP A 3 9.41 22.07 -14.81
CA TRP A 3 9.25 20.78 -14.16
C TRP A 3 10.56 20.43 -13.42
N THR A 4 10.57 20.52 -12.12
CA THR A 4 11.75 20.23 -11.30
C THR A 4 11.95 18.74 -11.03
N GLY A 5 11.13 17.89 -11.64
CA GLY A 5 11.13 16.45 -11.37
C GLY A 5 10.36 16.09 -10.09
N PHE A 6 10.15 14.79 -9.90
CA PHE A 6 9.56 14.27 -8.67
C PHE A 6 10.62 14.05 -7.60
N THR A 7 10.21 14.20 -6.34
CA THR A 7 11.04 13.87 -5.18
C THR A 7 10.34 12.84 -4.30
N ARG A 8 11.12 12.16 -3.45
CA ARG A 8 10.53 11.26 -2.47
C ARG A 8 9.69 12.06 -1.49
N GLY A 9 8.46 11.62 -1.26
CA GLY A 9 7.49 12.30 -0.41
C GLY A 9 6.40 13.03 -1.18
N ASP A 10 6.61 13.36 -2.45
CA ASP A 10 5.60 14.02 -3.28
C ASP A 10 4.32 13.20 -3.36
N VAL A 11 3.19 13.88 -3.31
CA VAL A 11 1.88 13.29 -3.56
C VAL A 11 1.50 13.54 -5.01
N VAL A 12 1.26 12.46 -5.74
CA VAL A 12 0.94 12.49 -7.16
C VAL A 12 -0.47 12.02 -7.41
N VAL A 13 -1.12 12.62 -8.40
CA VAL A 13 -2.43 12.22 -8.92
C VAL A 13 -2.23 11.68 -10.32
N PHE A 14 -2.68 10.46 -10.57
CA PHE A 14 -2.54 9.84 -11.88
C PHE A 14 -3.72 8.91 -12.19
N ARG A 15 -3.87 8.57 -13.46
CA ARG A 15 -4.87 7.61 -13.92
C ARG A 15 -4.44 6.19 -13.60
N ASP A 16 -5.38 5.36 -13.10
CA ASP A 16 -5.08 3.97 -12.75
C ASP A 16 -4.48 3.21 -13.95
N PRO A 17 -3.22 2.83 -13.89
CA PRO A 17 -2.56 2.13 -14.98
C PRO A 17 -3.05 0.69 -15.14
N LEU A 18 -3.66 0.12 -14.10
CA LEU A 18 -4.14 -1.26 -14.12
C LEU A 18 -5.50 -1.42 -14.83
N LYS A 19 -6.21 -0.30 -15.07
CA LYS A 19 -7.49 -0.27 -15.79
C LYS A 19 -7.27 0.02 -17.28
N ASN A 20 -6.50 -0.84 -17.95
CA ASN A 20 -6.18 -0.71 -19.37
C ASN A 20 -7.32 -1.16 -20.31
N ASP A 21 -8.36 -1.77 -19.77
CA ASP A 21 -9.59 -2.15 -20.44
C ASP A 21 -10.52 -0.96 -20.77
N VAL A 22 -10.23 0.21 -20.20
CA VAL A 22 -10.95 1.46 -20.47
C VAL A 22 -10.04 2.56 -21.00
N ALA A 23 -10.61 3.46 -21.81
CA ALA A 23 -9.87 4.62 -22.32
C ALA A 23 -9.26 5.44 -21.17
N MET A 24 -8.07 5.97 -21.36
CA MET A 24 -7.32 6.68 -20.32
C MET A 24 -8.14 7.77 -19.62
N ALA A 25 -8.94 8.55 -20.38
CA ALA A 25 -9.77 9.60 -19.82
C ALA A 25 -10.85 9.11 -18.82
N ARG A 26 -11.24 7.85 -18.92
CA ARG A 26 -12.27 7.22 -18.06
C ARG A 26 -11.69 6.41 -16.90
N ARG A 27 -10.36 6.24 -16.84
CA ARG A 27 -9.71 5.49 -15.76
C ARG A 27 -9.85 6.24 -14.44
N PRO A 28 -10.06 5.55 -13.32
CA PRO A 28 -10.08 6.17 -12.00
C PRO A 28 -8.82 6.99 -11.74
N LEU A 29 -8.98 8.11 -11.04
CA LEU A 29 -7.84 8.87 -10.53
C LEU A 29 -7.37 8.23 -9.22
N LEU A 30 -6.07 8.02 -9.12
CA LEU A 30 -5.41 7.54 -7.91
C LEU A 30 -4.56 8.67 -7.33
N VAL A 31 -4.56 8.77 -6.00
CA VAL A 31 -3.67 9.65 -5.25
C VAL A 31 -2.69 8.78 -4.48
N LYS A 32 -1.39 8.92 -4.74
CA LYS A 32 -0.34 8.14 -4.09
C LYS A 32 0.85 9.01 -3.74
N ARG A 33 1.59 8.59 -2.70
CA ARG A 33 2.86 9.22 -2.32
C ARG A 33 4.02 8.46 -2.95
N ILE A 34 4.98 9.21 -3.49
CA ILE A 34 6.23 8.65 -4.00
C ILE A 34 7.09 8.25 -2.79
N VAL A 35 7.37 6.97 -2.65
CA VAL A 35 8.17 6.44 -1.54
C VAL A 35 9.58 6.00 -1.98
N GLY A 36 9.77 5.70 -3.25
CA GLY A 36 11.05 5.30 -3.81
C GLY A 36 11.36 6.03 -5.12
N MET A 37 12.63 6.27 -5.35
CA MET A 37 13.17 6.94 -6.54
C MET A 37 14.01 5.97 -7.36
N PRO A 38 14.27 6.26 -8.64
CA PRO A 38 15.15 5.42 -9.46
C PRO A 38 16.49 5.12 -8.79
N GLY A 39 16.82 3.84 -8.66
CA GLY A 39 18.01 3.34 -7.97
C GLY A 39 17.82 3.03 -6.49
N ASP A 40 16.65 3.28 -5.93
CA ASP A 40 16.35 2.89 -4.56
C ASP A 40 15.99 1.40 -4.45
N VAL A 41 16.23 0.85 -3.28
CA VAL A 41 15.70 -0.42 -2.82
C VAL A 41 14.61 -0.12 -1.80
N VAL A 42 13.36 -0.45 -2.13
CA VAL A 42 12.19 -0.20 -1.27
C VAL A 42 11.74 -1.48 -0.60
N GLU A 43 11.47 -1.40 0.68
CA GLU A 43 11.03 -2.54 1.48
C GLU A 43 10.05 -2.10 2.57
N LEU A 44 9.08 -2.96 2.88
CA LEU A 44 8.29 -2.89 4.11
C LEU A 44 8.68 -4.05 5.01
N ARG A 45 9.07 -3.76 6.23
CA ARG A 45 9.32 -4.75 7.30
C ARG A 45 8.42 -4.44 8.48
N ARG A 46 7.48 -5.34 8.76
CA ARG A 46 6.50 -5.17 9.83
C ARG A 46 5.80 -3.81 9.77
N GLY A 47 5.33 -3.44 8.56
CA GLY A 47 4.67 -2.18 8.29
C GLY A 47 5.57 -0.94 8.24
N LYS A 48 6.86 -1.05 8.54
CA LYS A 48 7.82 0.07 8.47
C LYS A 48 8.42 0.18 7.07
N LEU A 49 8.33 1.37 6.49
CA LEU A 49 8.96 1.66 5.21
C LEU A 49 10.46 1.85 5.39
N LEU A 50 11.23 1.09 4.61
CA LEU A 50 12.67 1.26 4.48
C LEU A 50 13.01 1.60 3.03
N VAL A 51 13.93 2.53 2.86
CA VAL A 51 14.54 2.82 1.57
C VAL A 51 16.06 2.73 1.74
N ASN A 52 16.69 1.90 0.92
CA ASN A 52 18.11 1.59 1.04
C ASN A 52 18.47 1.12 2.46
N ASN A 53 17.63 0.27 3.04
CA ASN A 53 17.73 -0.29 4.40
C ASN A 53 17.67 0.76 5.55
N LYS A 54 17.22 1.98 5.26
CA LYS A 54 17.04 3.04 6.27
C LYS A 54 15.55 3.34 6.43
N PRO A 55 15.04 3.48 7.67
CA PRO A 55 13.67 3.91 7.89
C PRO A 55 13.40 5.27 7.24
N VAL A 56 12.25 5.41 6.62
CA VAL A 56 11.80 6.66 6.01
C VAL A 56 10.50 7.08 6.66
N GLU A 57 10.51 8.31 7.18
CA GLU A 57 9.34 9.00 7.69
C GLU A 57 9.08 10.25 6.83
N PHE A 58 7.83 10.60 6.65
CA PHE A 58 7.45 11.80 5.90
C PHE A 58 6.87 12.82 6.89
N GLU A 59 7.39 14.03 6.87
CA GLU A 59 6.83 15.13 7.67
C GLU A 59 5.35 15.33 7.34
N GLY A 60 4.52 15.44 8.38
CA GLY A 60 3.07 15.62 8.24
C GLY A 60 2.31 14.41 7.71
N ALA A 61 2.95 13.29 7.47
CA ALA A 61 2.31 12.05 7.06
C ALA A 61 2.65 10.94 8.04
N SER A 62 1.79 10.71 9.01
CA SER A 62 1.88 9.52 9.86
C SER A 62 1.44 8.30 9.06
N LEU A 63 2.22 7.23 9.12
CA LEU A 63 1.77 5.94 8.63
C LEU A 63 0.55 5.50 9.43
N THR A 64 -0.47 5.04 8.73
CA THR A 64 -1.66 4.45 9.35
C THR A 64 -1.58 2.94 9.26
N PHE A 65 -1.93 2.28 10.36
CA PHE A 65 -2.06 0.83 10.45
C PHE A 65 -3.51 0.50 10.77
N ASN A 66 -3.96 -0.68 10.40
CA ASN A 66 -5.28 -1.13 10.78
C ASN A 66 -5.28 -1.52 12.26
N TYR A 67 -6.20 -0.92 12.99
CA TYR A 67 -6.45 -1.23 14.39
C TYR A 67 -7.80 -1.90 14.55
N LEU A 68 -7.84 -2.96 15.33
CA LEU A 68 -9.08 -3.54 15.80
C LEU A 68 -9.47 -2.83 17.11
N VAL A 69 -10.50 -2.00 17.02
CA VAL A 69 -11.03 -1.27 18.18
C VAL A 69 -12.22 -2.01 18.74
N ARG A 70 -12.16 -2.35 20.02
CA ARG A 70 -13.23 -3.01 20.76
C ARG A 70 -13.99 -1.99 21.60
N LEU A 71 -15.29 -1.94 21.43
CA LEU A 71 -16.20 -0.95 22.03
C LEU A 71 -17.07 -1.59 23.10
N ARG A 72 -17.56 -0.79 24.04
CA ARG A 72 -18.51 -1.24 25.08
C ARG A 72 -19.86 -1.60 24.50
N LYS A 73 -20.36 -0.80 23.55
CA LYS A 73 -21.65 -0.98 22.90
C LYS A 73 -21.51 -0.78 21.39
N ALA A 74 -22.36 -1.43 20.63
CA ALA A 74 -22.38 -1.27 19.17
C ALA A 74 -22.72 0.17 18.73
N SER A 75 -23.53 0.90 19.51
CA SER A 75 -23.86 2.30 19.26
C SER A 75 -22.63 3.24 19.32
N ASP A 76 -21.60 2.85 20.06
CA ASP A 76 -20.40 3.67 20.25
C ASP A 76 -19.54 3.73 18.97
N ALA A 77 -19.77 2.79 18.05
CA ALA A 77 -19.06 2.76 16.76
C ALA A 77 -19.31 4.05 15.98
N ARG A 78 -20.56 4.50 15.90
CA ARG A 78 -20.88 5.75 15.19
C ARG A 78 -20.22 6.94 15.85
N LEU A 79 -20.28 7.02 17.18
CA LEU A 79 -19.65 8.10 17.95
C LEU A 79 -18.14 8.16 17.69
N LEU A 80 -17.48 7.00 17.66
CA LEU A 80 -16.05 6.90 17.34
C LEU A 80 -15.74 7.40 15.93
N LEU A 81 -16.51 6.97 14.93
CA LEU A 81 -16.29 7.36 13.55
C LEU A 81 -16.52 8.86 13.33
N ASP A 82 -17.56 9.42 13.92
CA ASP A 82 -17.87 10.85 13.87
C ASP A 82 -16.73 11.68 14.49
N GLN A 83 -16.18 11.24 15.63
CA GLN A 83 -15.02 11.89 16.28
C GLN A 83 -13.74 11.84 15.45
N LEU A 84 -13.56 10.78 14.67
CA LEU A 84 -12.40 10.59 13.81
C LEU A 84 -12.58 11.18 12.40
N GLY A 85 -13.79 11.72 12.09
CA GLY A 85 -14.12 12.22 10.76
C GLY A 85 -14.14 11.10 9.70
N LEU A 86 -14.42 9.86 10.11
CA LEU A 86 -14.50 8.71 9.23
C LEU A 86 -15.93 8.44 8.77
N PRO A 87 -16.13 7.97 7.53
CA PRO A 87 -17.46 7.67 7.04
C PRO A 87 -18.10 6.49 7.80
N PRO A 88 -19.42 6.53 8.04
CA PRO A 88 -20.11 5.53 8.85
C PRO A 88 -20.06 4.11 8.28
N GLU A 89 -19.81 3.97 6.99
CA GLU A 89 -19.71 2.69 6.28
C GLU A 89 -18.47 1.87 6.70
N VAL A 90 -17.52 2.49 7.36
CA VAL A 90 -16.34 1.81 7.92
C VAL A 90 -16.72 0.82 9.02
N ALA A 91 -17.77 1.13 9.79
CA ALA A 91 -18.26 0.22 10.83
C ALA A 91 -19.43 -0.63 10.33
N GLN A 92 -19.37 -1.93 10.59
CA GLN A 92 -20.51 -2.80 10.36
C GLN A 92 -21.57 -2.59 11.44
N PRO A 93 -22.84 -2.34 11.09
CA PRO A 93 -23.91 -2.13 12.06
C PRO A 93 -24.03 -3.28 13.07
N GLY A 94 -24.27 -2.94 14.31
CA GLY A 94 -24.51 -3.92 15.38
C GLY A 94 -23.25 -4.60 15.94
N ARG A 95 -22.05 -4.27 15.46
CA ARG A 95 -20.80 -4.85 16.00
C ARG A 95 -20.14 -3.94 17.01
N THR A 96 -19.57 -4.58 18.03
CA THR A 96 -18.74 -3.94 19.07
C THR A 96 -17.25 -3.93 18.71
N MET A 97 -16.89 -4.43 17.54
CA MET A 97 -15.53 -4.42 17.00
C MET A 97 -15.52 -3.69 15.67
N VAL A 98 -14.62 -2.72 15.56
CA VAL A 98 -14.45 -1.88 14.35
C VAL A 98 -13.00 -1.94 13.93
N GLU A 99 -12.78 -2.24 12.66
CA GLU A 99 -11.46 -2.14 12.04
C GLU A 99 -11.32 -0.76 11.41
N ILE A 100 -10.35 0.04 11.88
CA ILE A 100 -10.12 1.40 11.40
C ILE A 100 -8.63 1.69 11.21
N PRO A 101 -8.27 2.47 10.18
CA PRO A 101 -6.90 2.93 9.99
C PRO A 101 -6.58 4.06 10.97
N LEU A 102 -5.62 3.85 11.86
CA LEU A 102 -5.14 4.84 12.81
C LEU A 102 -3.63 5.02 12.68
N ASN A 103 -3.16 6.24 12.91
CA ASN A 103 -1.76 6.47 13.22
C ASN A 103 -1.52 6.30 14.73
N ALA A 104 -0.26 6.27 15.15
CA ALA A 104 0.10 6.06 16.55
C ALA A 104 -0.55 7.08 17.51
N GLN A 105 -0.63 8.36 17.11
CA GLN A 105 -1.25 9.41 17.94
C GLN A 105 -2.75 9.21 18.08
N LEU A 106 -3.44 8.93 16.98
CA LEU A 106 -4.88 8.64 16.98
C LEU A 106 -5.18 7.36 17.78
N ALA A 107 -4.35 6.34 17.67
CA ALA A 107 -4.50 5.11 18.44
C ALA A 107 -4.42 5.38 19.96
N GLU A 108 -3.47 6.21 20.39
CA GLU A 108 -3.37 6.64 21.78
C GLU A 108 -4.57 7.46 22.26
N MET A 109 -5.10 8.33 21.40
CA MET A 109 -6.33 9.08 21.70
C MET A 109 -7.53 8.13 21.83
N VAL A 110 -7.67 7.21 20.90
CA VAL A 110 -8.78 6.23 20.88
C VAL A 110 -8.75 5.35 22.13
N ARG A 111 -7.58 4.89 22.57
CA ARG A 111 -7.43 4.08 23.80
C ARG A 111 -7.93 4.79 25.06
N LYS A 112 -7.87 6.11 25.07
CA LYS A 112 -8.30 6.95 26.24
C LYS A 112 -9.80 7.24 26.26
N LEU A 113 -10.54 6.87 25.21
CA LEU A 113 -11.98 7.13 25.16
C LEU A 113 -12.74 6.21 26.13
N PRO A 114 -13.69 6.72 26.92
CA PRO A 114 -14.32 5.96 28.00
C PRO A 114 -15.17 4.77 27.52
N TYR A 115 -15.58 4.79 26.27
CA TYR A 115 -16.38 3.73 25.65
C TYR A 115 -15.54 2.72 24.85
N VAL A 116 -14.21 2.91 24.77
CA VAL A 116 -13.28 1.99 24.14
C VAL A 116 -12.73 1.01 25.19
N LEU A 117 -12.77 -0.26 24.89
CA LEU A 117 -12.22 -1.33 25.74
C LEU A 117 -10.76 -1.63 25.37
N SER A 118 -10.46 -1.67 24.09
CA SER A 118 -9.09 -1.82 23.56
C SER A 118 -9.00 -1.25 22.15
N ALA A 119 -7.78 -0.85 21.77
CA ALA A 119 -7.40 -0.55 20.38
C ALA A 119 -6.05 -1.19 20.12
N GLU A 120 -6.08 -2.32 19.44
CA GLU A 120 -4.91 -3.14 19.16
C GLU A 120 -4.54 -3.04 17.70
N GLU A 121 -3.28 -2.82 17.43
CA GLU A 121 -2.77 -2.88 16.06
C GLU A 121 -2.97 -4.29 15.53
N MET A 122 -3.61 -4.39 14.37
CA MET A 122 -3.75 -5.68 13.73
C MET A 122 -2.36 -6.16 13.32
N GLY A 123 -2.00 -7.34 13.79
CA GLY A 123 -0.72 -7.94 13.48
C GLY A 123 -0.49 -8.10 11.98
N PRO A 124 0.77 -8.35 11.57
CA PRO A 124 1.12 -8.45 10.16
C PRO A 124 0.22 -9.48 9.46
N ALA A 125 -0.25 -9.12 8.29
CA ALA A 125 -1.04 -10.01 7.46
C ALA A 125 -0.28 -11.33 7.24
N VAL A 126 -0.95 -12.44 7.51
CA VAL A 126 -0.37 -13.77 7.32
C VAL A 126 -0.66 -14.22 5.90
N GLY A 127 0.38 -14.66 5.20
CA GLY A 127 0.29 -15.16 3.82
C GLY A 127 0.56 -14.10 2.76
N ALA A 128 0.56 -14.54 1.50
CA ALA A 128 0.76 -13.69 0.32
C ALA A 128 -0.59 -13.44 -0.35
N PRO A 129 -1.26 -12.32 -0.09
CA PRO A 129 -2.53 -12.02 -0.72
C PRO A 129 -2.32 -11.80 -2.23
N ARG A 130 -3.13 -12.47 -3.04
CA ARG A 130 -3.06 -12.41 -4.51
C ARG A 130 -3.28 -11.02 -5.11
N HIS A 131 -3.80 -10.08 -4.33
CA HIS A 131 -4.08 -8.71 -4.76
C HIS A 131 -2.91 -7.74 -4.53
N ILE A 132 -1.79 -8.21 -3.95
CA ILE A 132 -0.59 -7.39 -3.77
C ILE A 132 0.39 -7.67 -4.89
N PHE A 133 0.95 -6.58 -5.46
CA PHE A 133 2.02 -6.66 -6.44
C PHE A 133 3.20 -7.52 -5.91
N PRO A 134 3.80 -8.38 -6.70
CA PRO A 134 3.60 -8.59 -8.14
C PRO A 134 2.49 -9.61 -8.49
N PHE A 135 1.49 -9.80 -7.64
CA PHE A 135 0.33 -10.69 -7.84
C PHE A 135 0.70 -12.17 -8.03
N SER A 136 1.81 -12.58 -7.49
CA SER A 136 2.38 -13.91 -7.61
C SER A 136 2.58 -14.56 -6.25
N GLN A 137 2.17 -15.81 -6.12
CA GLN A 137 2.38 -16.60 -4.88
C GLN A 137 3.84 -16.93 -4.61
N ARG A 138 4.73 -16.72 -5.57
CA ARG A 138 6.18 -16.89 -5.39
C ARG A 138 6.80 -15.88 -4.42
N TYR A 139 6.16 -14.72 -4.29
CA TYR A 139 6.58 -13.69 -3.35
C TYR A 139 5.66 -13.76 -2.13
N ALA A 140 6.22 -14.07 -0.96
CA ALA A 140 5.49 -14.06 0.30
C ALA A 140 5.20 -12.63 0.80
N TRP A 141 5.03 -11.68 -0.14
CA TRP A 141 4.80 -10.29 0.17
C TRP A 141 3.35 -10.02 0.56
N ASN A 142 3.17 -9.12 1.50
CA ASN A 142 1.86 -8.69 1.98
C ASN A 142 1.90 -7.19 2.33
N SER A 143 0.83 -6.65 2.91
CA SER A 143 0.74 -5.24 3.28
C SER A 143 1.79 -4.78 4.28
N ASP A 144 2.32 -5.68 5.08
CA ASP A 144 3.24 -5.37 6.17
C ASP A 144 4.67 -5.78 5.88
N ASN A 145 4.85 -6.76 4.99
CA ASN A 145 6.15 -7.28 4.58
C ASN A 145 6.20 -7.35 3.06
N PHE A 146 6.91 -6.43 2.46
CA PHE A 146 7.01 -6.26 1.03
C PHE A 146 8.44 -5.96 0.61
N GLY A 147 8.88 -6.49 -0.49
CA GLY A 147 10.23 -6.26 -1.00
C GLY A 147 11.25 -7.30 -0.52
N PRO A 148 12.54 -7.01 -0.71
CA PRO A 148 13.07 -5.79 -1.34
C PRO A 148 12.67 -5.64 -2.81
N LEU A 149 12.29 -4.42 -3.20
CA LEU A 149 12.00 -4.04 -4.58
C LEU A 149 13.04 -3.02 -5.05
N ILE A 150 13.81 -3.38 -6.06
CA ILE A 150 14.77 -2.47 -6.70
C ILE A 150 14.02 -1.64 -7.73
N ILE A 151 14.16 -0.32 -7.67
CA ILE A 151 13.60 0.60 -8.67
C ILE A 151 14.69 0.91 -9.71
N PRO A 152 14.58 0.43 -10.96
CA PRO A 152 15.61 0.66 -11.96
C PRO A 152 15.79 2.14 -12.28
N ARG A 153 17.03 2.54 -12.61
CA ARG A 153 17.33 3.86 -13.16
C ARG A 153 17.17 3.87 -14.66
N LYS A 154 16.99 5.04 -15.22
CA LYS A 154 17.08 5.20 -16.68
C LYS A 154 18.45 4.74 -17.19
N GLY A 155 18.45 3.79 -18.10
CA GLY A 155 19.66 3.20 -18.66
C GLY A 155 20.17 1.94 -17.96
N ASP A 156 19.57 1.55 -16.83
CA ASP A 156 19.90 0.26 -16.22
C ASP A 156 19.40 -0.89 -17.11
N THR A 157 20.18 -1.96 -17.15
CA THR A 157 19.78 -3.23 -17.76
C THR A 157 19.31 -4.16 -16.66
N VAL A 158 18.09 -4.65 -16.78
CA VAL A 158 17.51 -5.62 -15.84
C VAL A 158 17.50 -6.99 -16.51
N ALA A 159 18.19 -7.96 -15.89
CA ALA A 159 18.07 -9.35 -16.30
C ALA A 159 16.73 -9.90 -15.83
N ILE A 160 15.94 -10.43 -16.76
CA ILE A 160 14.63 -11.01 -16.45
C ILE A 160 14.71 -12.52 -16.66
N ASN A 161 14.38 -13.25 -15.63
CA ASN A 161 14.20 -14.69 -15.69
C ASN A 161 12.77 -15.07 -15.28
N VAL A 162 12.40 -16.33 -15.41
CA VAL A 162 11.04 -16.81 -15.10
C VAL A 162 10.62 -16.54 -13.66
N LEU A 163 11.59 -16.43 -12.72
CA LEU A 163 11.29 -16.13 -11.32
C LEU A 163 10.94 -14.66 -11.11
N GLU A 164 11.62 -13.76 -11.82
CA GLU A 164 11.46 -12.30 -11.70
C GLU A 164 10.39 -11.76 -12.65
N LEU A 165 10.01 -12.52 -13.66
CA LEU A 165 9.01 -12.13 -14.64
C LEU A 165 7.75 -11.49 -14.05
N PRO A 166 7.15 -11.98 -12.94
CA PRO A 166 5.97 -11.37 -12.36
C PRO A 166 6.14 -9.89 -11.95
N MET A 167 7.37 -9.45 -11.75
CA MET A 167 7.67 -8.04 -11.43
C MET A 167 7.64 -7.15 -12.67
N TYR A 168 7.90 -7.70 -13.84
CA TYR A 168 8.10 -6.93 -15.08
C TYR A 168 7.09 -7.24 -16.17
N ASP A 169 6.32 -8.32 -16.06
CA ASP A 169 5.38 -8.77 -17.10
C ASP A 169 4.41 -7.67 -17.53
N ARG A 170 3.87 -6.91 -16.57
CA ARG A 170 2.96 -5.80 -16.87
C ARG A 170 3.64 -4.62 -17.53
N VAL A 171 4.85 -4.30 -17.12
CA VAL A 171 5.61 -3.22 -17.76
C VAL A 171 5.83 -3.57 -19.22
N ILE A 172 6.30 -4.78 -19.48
CA ILE A 172 6.65 -5.24 -20.83
C ILE A 172 5.39 -5.44 -21.69
N SER A 173 4.37 -6.12 -21.14
CA SER A 173 3.20 -6.51 -21.95
C SER A 173 2.16 -5.39 -22.09
N VAL A 174 1.94 -4.60 -21.04
CA VAL A 174 0.86 -3.58 -21.02
C VAL A 174 1.37 -2.21 -21.39
N TYR A 175 2.55 -1.81 -20.88
CA TYR A 175 3.07 -0.46 -21.13
C TYR A 175 3.90 -0.38 -22.40
N ASP A 176 4.79 -1.36 -22.62
CA ASP A 176 5.63 -1.39 -23.80
C ASP A 176 4.96 -2.13 -24.98
N GLY A 177 3.84 -2.81 -24.74
CA GLY A 177 3.05 -3.48 -25.77
C GLY A 177 3.69 -4.72 -26.38
N HIS A 178 4.71 -5.28 -25.72
CA HIS A 178 5.38 -6.48 -26.17
C HIS A 178 4.63 -7.76 -25.78
N ARG A 179 4.71 -8.78 -26.63
CA ARG A 179 4.19 -10.12 -26.29
C ARG A 179 5.27 -10.90 -25.59
N LEU A 180 4.94 -11.42 -24.41
CA LEU A 180 5.81 -12.33 -23.66
C LEU A 180 5.41 -13.76 -23.98
N GLY A 181 6.39 -14.57 -24.40
CA GLY A 181 6.25 -16.00 -24.54
C GLY A 181 7.14 -16.69 -23.51
N VAL A 182 6.56 -17.50 -22.63
CA VAL A 182 7.31 -18.24 -21.63
C VAL A 182 7.38 -19.70 -22.08
N THR A 183 8.58 -20.19 -22.34
CA THR A 183 8.88 -21.61 -22.53
C THR A 183 9.48 -22.19 -21.26
N ARG A 184 9.74 -23.51 -21.23
CA ARG A 184 10.24 -24.18 -20.00
C ARG A 184 11.51 -23.53 -19.44
N ASP A 185 12.38 -22.98 -20.30
CA ASP A 185 13.71 -22.50 -19.94
C ASP A 185 14.03 -21.07 -20.41
N SER A 186 13.08 -20.35 -21.02
CA SER A 186 13.28 -18.99 -21.55
C SER A 186 12.01 -18.16 -21.59
N ILE A 187 12.21 -16.85 -21.65
CA ILE A 187 11.17 -15.82 -21.81
C ILE A 187 11.26 -15.28 -23.22
#